data_56e2bee6eb98dd5ad4ec37d0abb9535f
#
_entry.id   56e2bee6eb98dd5ad4ec37d0abb9535f
#
_cell.length_a   1.000
_cell.length_b   1.000
_cell.length_c   1.000
_cell.angle_alpha   90.00
_cell.angle_beta   90.00
_cell.angle_gamma   90.00
#
_symmetry.space_group_name_H-M   'P 1'
#
loop_
_entity.id
_entity.type
_entity.pdbx_description
1 polymer ?
#
loop_
_entity_poly.entity_id
_entity_poly.type
_entity_poly.pdbx_seq_one_letter_code
_entity_poly.pdbx_strand_id
1 'polypeptide(L)'
;MTAAPSQSSLQPAAGSGAELIDQLGAVLYIGAAAIFLFVMALAVYGVVAKATTVNTRRWIVGGGLIFPIVTLTTLLVYSLAVGNALAAIGSSNALQLFLDCFGLGSAKTQTPVERILRVHVVGKQWWWEVRYELPGRSEQVVLANEVRIPIEQPVELVLSTTDVIHSLWVPALAGKVDMIPGRTTRLRVQTSELGRFRGLCAEYCGGQHALMAFVVVSERPADFESWLAQQAQPAGEPSEAFLKLGYDAFFKGDCQSCHAIRGTPAAGTDGPDLTHVGGRESLAAGVLGNHIGTMAGWIAGAQDIKPGNKMPSMPIYTGVELRALSTWLGSLE
;
A
#
# COMPACT_ATOMS: atom_id res chain seq x y z
N MET A 1 11.00 -21.36 -5.77
CA MET A 1 11.67 -20.04 -5.72
C MET A 1 10.76 -19.06 -6.46
N THR A 2 9.83 -18.45 -5.78
CA THR A 2 9.04 -17.35 -6.36
C THR A 2 9.92 -16.10 -6.31
N ALA A 3 10.18 -15.51 -7.45
CA ALA A 3 10.92 -14.25 -7.54
C ALA A 3 10.25 -13.21 -6.62
N ALA A 4 11.07 -12.46 -5.86
CA ALA A 4 10.58 -11.30 -5.13
C ALA A 4 9.78 -10.40 -6.10
N PRO A 5 8.63 -9.84 -5.68
CA PRO A 5 7.85 -8.97 -6.55
C PRO A 5 8.76 -7.87 -7.09
N SER A 6 8.67 -7.63 -8.40
CA SER A 6 9.54 -6.65 -9.08
C SER A 6 9.51 -5.32 -8.32
N GLN A 7 10.68 -4.69 -8.16
CA GLN A 7 10.80 -3.41 -7.46
C GLN A 7 10.19 -2.23 -8.26
N SER A 8 9.60 -2.53 -9.40
CA SER A 8 9.05 -1.56 -10.31
C SER A 8 7.73 -0.97 -9.80
N SER A 9 7.65 0.36 -9.75
CA SER A 9 6.39 1.11 -9.63
C SER A 9 5.53 1.01 -10.90
N LEU A 10 6.01 0.33 -11.94
CA LEU A 10 5.38 0.13 -13.24
C LEU A 10 4.68 -1.24 -13.34
N GLN A 11 4.15 -1.77 -12.24
CA GLN A 11 3.24 -2.91 -12.34
C GLN A 11 1.97 -2.47 -13.09
N PRO A 12 1.42 -3.34 -13.98
CA PRO A 12 0.14 -3.06 -14.61
C PRO A 12 -0.95 -2.78 -13.57
N ALA A 13 -1.92 -1.95 -13.94
CA ALA A 13 -3.08 -1.73 -13.09
C ALA A 13 -3.83 -3.05 -12.91
N ALA A 14 -4.09 -3.43 -11.69
CA ALA A 14 -4.80 -4.66 -11.30
C ALA A 14 -5.99 -4.36 -10.37
N GLY A 15 -6.11 -3.11 -9.92
CA GLY A 15 -7.22 -2.64 -9.12
C GLY A 15 -8.00 -1.53 -9.81
N SER A 16 -9.30 -1.47 -9.53
CA SER A 16 -10.22 -0.49 -10.15
C SER A 16 -9.78 0.97 -9.97
N GLY A 17 -9.12 1.28 -8.86
CA GLY A 17 -8.56 2.62 -8.63
C GLY A 17 -7.36 2.93 -9.53
N ALA A 18 -6.47 1.98 -9.74
CA ALA A 18 -5.32 2.14 -10.63
C ALA A 18 -5.73 2.22 -12.10
N GLU A 19 -6.70 1.41 -12.54
CA GLU A 19 -7.25 1.45 -13.89
C GLU A 19 -7.83 2.83 -14.26
N LEU A 20 -8.56 3.46 -13.35
CA LEU A 20 -9.11 4.81 -13.56
C LEU A 20 -7.99 5.86 -13.69
N ILE A 21 -6.91 5.73 -12.92
CA ILE A 21 -5.75 6.62 -12.99
C ILE A 21 -5.02 6.43 -14.32
N ASP A 22 -4.83 5.20 -14.77
CA ASP A 22 -4.20 4.87 -16.05
C ASP A 22 -5.01 5.43 -17.24
N GLN A 23 -6.35 5.27 -17.21
CA GLN A 23 -7.24 5.84 -18.24
C GLN A 23 -7.13 7.36 -18.28
N LEU A 24 -7.16 8.03 -17.13
CA LEU A 24 -6.97 9.48 -17.05
C LEU A 24 -5.59 9.87 -17.60
N GLY A 25 -4.55 9.17 -17.22
CA GLY A 25 -3.19 9.38 -17.71
C GLY A 25 -3.11 9.25 -19.24
N ALA A 26 -3.69 8.19 -19.80
CA ALA A 26 -3.72 7.96 -21.25
C ALA A 26 -4.41 9.10 -22.00
N VAL A 27 -5.58 9.55 -21.53
CA VAL A 27 -6.30 10.68 -22.14
C VAL A 27 -5.45 11.96 -22.11
N LEU A 28 -4.81 12.25 -20.98
CA LEU A 28 -3.96 13.44 -20.82
C LEU A 28 -2.73 13.39 -21.73
N TYR A 29 -2.01 12.25 -21.77
CA TYR A 29 -0.79 12.11 -22.59
C TYR A 29 -1.09 12.12 -24.08
N ILE A 30 -2.11 11.38 -24.53
CA ILE A 30 -2.51 11.34 -25.95
C ILE A 30 -3.04 12.71 -26.39
N GLY A 31 -3.89 13.33 -25.56
CA GLY A 31 -4.43 14.67 -25.84
C GLY A 31 -3.32 15.73 -25.91
N ALA A 32 -2.37 15.72 -24.96
CA ALA A 32 -1.24 16.64 -24.99
C ALA A 32 -0.35 16.43 -26.22
N ALA A 33 -0.07 15.18 -26.59
CA ALA A 33 0.70 14.88 -27.81
C ALA A 33 -0.01 15.35 -29.08
N ALA A 34 -1.32 15.13 -29.19
CA ALA A 34 -2.12 15.60 -30.33
C ALA A 34 -2.11 17.13 -30.46
N ILE A 35 -2.32 17.84 -29.33
CA ILE A 35 -2.27 19.30 -29.29
C ILE A 35 -0.87 19.81 -29.64
N PHE A 36 0.18 19.20 -29.09
CA PHE A 36 1.55 19.55 -29.40
C PHE A 36 1.88 19.41 -30.89
N LEU A 37 1.54 18.25 -31.48
CA LEU A 37 1.76 18.00 -32.90
C LEU A 37 0.97 18.97 -33.78
N PHE A 38 -0.27 19.28 -33.41
CA PHE A 38 -1.09 20.28 -34.10
C PHE A 38 -0.47 21.69 -34.09
N VAL A 39 -0.04 22.13 -32.91
CA VAL A 39 0.63 23.44 -32.76
C VAL A 39 1.94 23.50 -33.52
N MET A 40 2.75 22.42 -33.48
CA MET A 40 3.98 22.32 -34.25
C MET A 40 3.72 22.36 -35.76
N ALA A 41 2.69 21.67 -36.24
CA ALA A 41 2.29 21.70 -37.64
C ALA A 41 1.87 23.12 -38.08
N LEU A 42 1.11 23.85 -37.23
CA LEU A 42 0.76 25.25 -37.46
C LEU A 42 1.99 26.16 -37.49
N ALA A 43 2.95 25.94 -36.59
CA ALA A 43 4.19 26.70 -36.58
C ALA A 43 5.01 26.49 -37.85
N VAL A 44 5.19 25.21 -38.29
CA VAL A 44 5.87 24.89 -39.56
C VAL A 44 5.13 25.48 -40.74
N TYR A 45 3.80 25.36 -40.78
CA TYR A 45 2.97 25.98 -41.83
C TYR A 45 3.18 27.51 -41.90
N GLY A 46 3.22 28.18 -40.73
CA GLY A 46 3.43 29.63 -40.66
C GLY A 46 4.82 30.07 -41.16
N VAL A 47 5.84 29.19 -41.04
CA VAL A 47 7.19 29.46 -41.56
C VAL A 47 7.31 29.20 -43.06
N VAL A 48 6.68 28.13 -43.55
CA VAL A 48 6.81 27.66 -44.95
C VAL A 48 5.81 28.32 -45.89
N ALA A 49 4.62 28.62 -45.43
CA ALA A 49 3.58 29.25 -46.25
C ALA A 49 3.94 30.70 -46.59
N LYS A 50 3.81 31.05 -47.87
CA LYS A 50 3.96 32.44 -48.32
C LYS A 50 2.87 33.30 -47.67
N ALA A 51 3.23 34.44 -47.10
CA ALA A 51 2.34 35.37 -46.42
C ALA A 51 1.09 35.69 -47.28
N THR A 52 -0.06 35.24 -46.78
CA THR A 52 -1.38 35.66 -47.25
C THR A 52 -2.03 36.52 -46.19
N THR A 53 -3.03 37.28 -46.55
CA THR A 53 -3.74 38.11 -45.56
C THR A 53 -4.46 37.24 -44.55
N VAL A 54 -3.93 37.22 -43.30
CA VAL A 54 -4.47 36.43 -42.21
C VAL A 54 -5.42 37.30 -41.39
N ASN A 55 -6.59 36.78 -41.05
CA ASN A 55 -7.51 37.49 -40.14
C ASN A 55 -7.02 37.29 -38.69
N THR A 56 -6.16 38.21 -38.26
CA THR A 56 -5.51 38.19 -36.94
C THR A 56 -6.50 38.04 -35.78
N ARG A 57 -7.67 38.68 -35.88
CA ARG A 57 -8.68 38.59 -34.81
C ARG A 57 -9.23 37.17 -34.67
N ARG A 58 -9.48 36.45 -35.77
CA ARG A 58 -9.94 35.06 -35.74
C ARG A 58 -8.92 34.15 -35.10
N TRP A 59 -7.66 34.32 -35.42
CA TRP A 59 -6.59 33.50 -34.83
C TRP A 59 -6.37 33.78 -33.34
N ILE A 60 -6.37 35.05 -32.92
CA ILE A 60 -6.23 35.43 -31.50
C ILE A 60 -7.44 34.94 -30.70
N VAL A 61 -8.67 35.22 -31.16
CA VAL A 61 -9.87 34.83 -30.41
C VAL A 61 -10.14 33.35 -30.51
N GLY A 62 -10.05 32.73 -31.69
CA GLY A 62 -10.32 31.30 -31.87
C GLY A 62 -9.24 30.40 -31.26
N GLY A 63 -7.97 30.63 -31.66
CA GLY A 63 -6.85 29.80 -31.23
C GLY A 63 -6.27 30.17 -29.89
N GLY A 64 -6.24 31.48 -29.55
CA GLY A 64 -5.65 31.97 -28.30
C GLY A 64 -6.61 32.08 -27.12
N LEU A 65 -7.91 32.17 -27.35
CA LEU A 65 -8.90 32.30 -26.28
C LEU A 65 -9.89 31.14 -26.23
N ILE A 66 -10.65 30.89 -27.31
CA ILE A 66 -11.71 29.90 -27.30
C ILE A 66 -11.15 28.49 -27.17
N PHE A 67 -10.16 28.12 -27.98
CA PHE A 67 -9.56 26.78 -27.96
C PHE A 67 -8.97 26.39 -26.59
N PRO A 68 -8.11 27.21 -25.92
CA PRO A 68 -7.64 26.89 -24.58
C PRO A 68 -8.74 26.78 -23.54
N ILE A 69 -9.72 27.71 -23.55
CA ILE A 69 -10.83 27.68 -22.57
C ILE A 69 -11.65 26.39 -22.74
N VAL A 70 -12.06 26.05 -23.96
CA VAL A 70 -12.85 24.83 -24.21
C VAL A 70 -12.05 23.59 -23.82
N THR A 71 -10.78 23.50 -24.23
CA THR A 71 -9.93 22.34 -23.93
C THR A 71 -9.74 22.18 -22.42
N LEU A 72 -9.36 23.24 -21.71
CA LEU A 72 -9.12 23.19 -20.26
C LEU A 72 -10.40 22.92 -19.49
N THR A 73 -11.54 23.50 -19.88
CA THR A 73 -12.82 23.22 -19.23
C THR A 73 -13.25 21.76 -19.42
N THR A 74 -13.10 21.23 -20.64
CA THR A 74 -13.40 19.81 -20.92
C THR A 74 -12.51 18.87 -20.09
N LEU A 75 -11.21 19.13 -20.03
CA LEU A 75 -10.28 18.35 -19.24
C LEU A 75 -10.58 18.48 -17.73
N LEU A 76 -10.94 19.65 -17.25
CA LEU A 76 -11.34 19.87 -15.86
C LEU A 76 -12.57 19.04 -15.49
N VAL A 77 -13.64 19.13 -16.31
CA VAL A 77 -14.87 18.35 -16.09
C VAL A 77 -14.59 16.85 -16.11
N TYR A 78 -13.79 16.38 -17.08
CA TYR A 78 -13.38 14.97 -17.16
C TYR A 78 -12.57 14.54 -15.93
N SER A 79 -11.57 15.33 -15.52
CA SER A 79 -10.75 15.03 -14.32
C SER A 79 -11.57 15.00 -13.04
N LEU A 80 -12.54 15.91 -12.90
CA LEU A 80 -13.47 15.90 -11.76
C LEU A 80 -14.38 14.67 -11.79
N ALA A 81 -14.87 14.24 -12.96
CA ALA A 81 -15.68 13.03 -13.09
C ALA A 81 -14.89 11.77 -12.68
N VAL A 82 -13.65 11.64 -13.15
CA VAL A 82 -12.76 10.52 -12.74
C VAL A 82 -12.42 10.60 -11.25
N GLY A 83 -12.11 11.79 -10.74
CA GLY A 83 -11.85 12.01 -9.31
C GLY A 83 -13.04 11.61 -8.42
N ASN A 84 -14.27 11.87 -8.89
CA ASN A 84 -15.48 11.41 -8.18
C ASN A 84 -15.67 9.90 -8.24
N ALA A 85 -15.35 9.26 -9.37
CA ALA A 85 -15.38 7.80 -9.47
C ALA A 85 -14.38 7.16 -8.50
N LEU A 86 -13.17 7.70 -8.39
CA LEU A 86 -12.17 7.30 -7.39
C LEU A 86 -12.65 7.53 -5.96
N ALA A 87 -13.29 8.65 -5.68
CA ALA A 87 -13.87 8.97 -4.38
C ALA A 87 -15.09 8.07 -4.06
N ALA A 88 -15.87 7.66 -5.05
CA ALA A 88 -16.99 6.73 -4.89
C ALA A 88 -16.52 5.33 -4.47
N ILE A 89 -15.39 4.88 -4.99
CA ILE A 89 -14.65 3.72 -4.44
C ILE A 89 -14.28 4.00 -2.98
N GLY A 90 -14.09 5.27 -2.58
CA GLY A 90 -13.62 5.74 -1.28
C GLY A 90 -14.61 6.42 -0.31
N SER A 91 -15.92 6.38 -0.51
CA SER A 91 -16.98 6.82 0.45
C SER A 91 -17.42 8.29 0.56
N SER A 92 -16.99 9.20 -0.28
CA SER A 92 -17.64 10.53 -0.32
C SER A 92 -17.61 11.12 -1.74
N ASN A 93 -18.77 11.17 -2.39
CA ASN A 93 -18.95 11.77 -3.71
C ASN A 93 -18.87 13.31 -3.61
N ALA A 94 -17.72 13.89 -3.90
CA ALA A 94 -17.61 15.36 -4.00
C ALA A 94 -18.51 15.94 -5.10
N LEU A 95 -18.72 15.21 -6.21
CA LEU A 95 -19.71 15.61 -7.23
C LEU A 95 -21.13 15.50 -6.71
N GLN A 96 -21.45 14.47 -5.92
CA GLN A 96 -22.77 14.32 -5.30
C GLN A 96 -23.03 15.47 -4.32
N LEU A 97 -22.05 15.83 -3.48
CA LEU A 97 -22.10 17.01 -2.62
C LEU A 97 -22.28 18.29 -3.43
N PHE A 98 -21.56 18.43 -4.53
CA PHE A 98 -21.68 19.59 -5.43
C PHE A 98 -23.07 19.62 -6.11
N LEU A 99 -23.55 18.49 -6.64
CA LEU A 99 -24.89 18.40 -7.24
C LEU A 99 -26.01 18.58 -6.22
N ASP A 100 -25.82 18.08 -4.98
CA ASP A 100 -26.76 18.26 -3.87
C ASP A 100 -26.87 19.74 -3.46
N CYS A 101 -25.76 20.51 -3.51
CA CYS A 101 -25.76 21.95 -3.29
C CYS A 101 -26.59 22.73 -4.32
N PHE A 102 -26.75 22.20 -5.53
CA PHE A 102 -27.56 22.81 -6.61
C PHE A 102 -28.94 22.15 -6.77
N GLY A 103 -29.33 21.23 -5.89
CA GLY A 103 -30.61 20.51 -5.96
C GLY A 103 -30.73 19.53 -7.15
N LEU A 104 -29.59 19.15 -7.78
CA LEU A 104 -29.51 18.27 -8.92
C LEU A 104 -29.14 16.81 -8.52
N GLY A 105 -28.98 16.54 -7.23
CA GLY A 105 -28.64 15.23 -6.70
C GLY A 105 -29.79 14.23 -6.85
N SER A 106 -29.55 13.09 -7.46
CA SER A 106 -30.49 11.96 -7.46
C SER A 106 -30.56 11.33 -6.08
N ALA A 107 -31.77 10.90 -5.65
CA ALA A 107 -31.99 10.19 -4.40
C ALA A 107 -31.04 8.99 -4.27
N LYS A 108 -30.32 8.94 -3.15
CA LYS A 108 -29.40 7.85 -2.81
C LYS A 108 -30.12 6.51 -2.90
N THR A 109 -29.78 5.70 -3.88
CA THR A 109 -29.98 4.27 -3.77
C THR A 109 -29.04 3.82 -2.66
N GLN A 110 -29.57 3.56 -1.47
CA GLN A 110 -28.82 2.90 -0.39
C GLN A 110 -28.52 1.49 -0.90
N THR A 111 -27.32 1.31 -1.46
CA THR A 111 -26.76 -0.04 -1.59
C THR A 111 -26.75 -0.66 -0.19
N PRO A 112 -27.13 -1.94 -0.05
CA PRO A 112 -27.04 -2.64 1.23
C PRO A 112 -25.65 -2.41 1.79
N VAL A 113 -25.55 -2.18 3.10
CA VAL A 113 -24.25 -2.08 3.80
C VAL A 113 -23.60 -3.45 3.68
N GLU A 114 -22.96 -3.68 2.55
CA GLU A 114 -22.08 -4.81 2.36
C GLU A 114 -21.05 -4.75 3.48
N ARG A 115 -20.83 -5.84 4.18
CA ARG A 115 -19.82 -5.90 5.25
C ARG A 115 -18.44 -5.71 4.62
N ILE A 116 -18.01 -4.45 4.52
CA ILE A 116 -16.71 -4.10 4.00
C ILE A 116 -15.66 -4.59 5.00
N LEU A 117 -14.74 -5.42 4.53
CA LEU A 117 -13.59 -5.82 5.33
C LEU A 117 -12.77 -4.57 5.66
N ARG A 118 -12.51 -4.34 6.96
CA ARG A 118 -11.65 -3.25 7.42
C ARG A 118 -10.32 -3.77 7.89
N VAL A 119 -9.27 -3.17 7.37
CA VAL A 119 -7.88 -3.46 7.75
C VAL A 119 -7.24 -2.15 8.21
N HIS A 120 -6.83 -2.08 9.46
CA HIS A 120 -6.09 -0.95 9.97
C HIS A 120 -4.61 -1.09 9.61
N VAL A 121 -4.04 -0.04 9.02
CA VAL A 121 -2.61 0.03 8.71
C VAL A 121 -2.03 1.23 9.44
N VAL A 122 -1.06 0.97 10.31
CA VAL A 122 -0.36 1.99 11.08
C VAL A 122 1.06 2.13 10.58
N GLY A 123 1.42 3.32 10.08
CA GLY A 123 2.79 3.66 9.71
C GLY A 123 3.63 3.89 10.97
N LYS A 124 4.77 3.25 11.02
CA LYS A 124 5.79 3.42 12.07
C LYS A 124 7.17 3.50 11.39
N GLN A 125 8.10 4.24 11.94
CA GLN A 125 9.47 4.33 11.40
C GLN A 125 10.26 3.03 11.68
N TRP A 126 10.54 2.15 10.69
CA TRP A 126 10.18 2.20 9.27
C TRP A 126 9.59 0.85 8.88
N TRP A 127 8.34 0.61 9.26
CA TRP A 127 7.58 -0.60 9.01
C TRP A 127 6.08 -0.34 9.10
N TRP A 128 5.24 -1.30 8.72
CA TRP A 128 3.80 -1.19 8.70
C TRP A 128 3.19 -2.20 9.65
N GLU A 129 2.46 -1.73 10.67
CA GLU A 129 1.63 -2.59 11.50
C GLU A 129 0.27 -2.74 10.81
N VAL A 130 -0.22 -3.98 10.73
CA VAL A 130 -1.48 -4.33 10.06
C VAL A 130 -2.38 -5.03 11.06
N ARG A 131 -3.63 -4.59 11.17
CA ARG A 131 -4.60 -5.16 12.10
C ARG A 131 -5.91 -5.46 11.38
N TYR A 132 -6.37 -6.71 11.49
CA TYR A 132 -7.67 -7.12 10.97
C TYR A 132 -8.71 -7.12 12.09
N GLU A 133 -9.88 -6.53 11.82
CA GLU A 133 -11.05 -6.65 12.67
C GLU A 133 -11.74 -8.00 12.41
N LEU A 134 -11.83 -8.84 13.44
CA LEU A 134 -12.55 -10.10 13.32
C LEU A 134 -14.05 -9.87 13.55
N PRO A 135 -14.94 -10.38 12.67
CA PRO A 135 -16.38 -10.23 12.86
C PRO A 135 -16.85 -10.83 14.19
N GLY A 136 -17.49 -10.00 15.01
CA GLY A 136 -18.05 -10.42 16.29
C GLY A 136 -17.05 -10.66 17.43
N ARG A 137 -15.77 -10.31 17.25
CA ARG A 137 -14.74 -10.37 18.28
C ARG A 137 -14.14 -8.97 18.52
N SER A 138 -13.81 -8.69 19.78
CA SER A 138 -13.08 -7.46 20.14
C SER A 138 -11.57 -7.58 19.86
N GLU A 139 -11.09 -8.80 19.67
CA GLU A 139 -9.68 -9.08 19.38
C GLU A 139 -9.36 -8.80 17.91
N GLN A 140 -8.22 -8.19 17.69
CA GLN A 140 -7.67 -7.94 16.36
C GLN A 140 -6.52 -8.91 16.08
N VAL A 141 -6.43 -9.36 14.84
CA VAL A 141 -5.23 -10.09 14.37
C VAL A 141 -4.19 -9.05 13.96
N VAL A 142 -3.06 -9.03 14.66
CA VAL A 142 -1.96 -8.09 14.42
C VAL A 142 -0.85 -8.77 13.62
N LEU A 143 -0.43 -8.10 12.56
CA LEU A 143 0.58 -8.55 11.60
C LEU A 143 1.54 -7.40 11.28
N ALA A 144 2.52 -7.64 10.42
CA ALA A 144 3.42 -6.58 9.95
C ALA A 144 3.84 -6.76 8.50
N ASN A 145 3.87 -5.64 7.77
CA ASN A 145 4.44 -5.50 6.41
C ASN A 145 3.78 -6.37 5.32
N GLU A 146 2.62 -6.95 5.63
CA GLU A 146 1.83 -7.76 4.70
C GLU A 146 0.35 -7.49 4.91
N VAL A 147 -0.38 -7.24 3.83
CA VAL A 147 -1.83 -7.08 3.81
C VAL A 147 -2.40 -8.13 2.88
N ARG A 148 -3.26 -9.03 3.36
CA ARG A 148 -4.00 -9.98 2.50
C ARG A 148 -5.42 -9.51 2.31
N ILE A 149 -5.91 -9.64 1.08
CA ILE A 149 -7.26 -9.22 0.70
C ILE A 149 -7.94 -10.29 -0.14
N PRO A 150 -9.25 -10.50 0.01
CA PRO A 150 -10.01 -11.34 -0.91
C PRO A 150 -10.19 -10.61 -2.25
N ILE A 151 -10.13 -11.35 -3.38
CA ILE A 151 -10.51 -10.80 -4.69
C ILE A 151 -12.03 -10.55 -4.73
N GLU A 152 -12.48 -9.73 -5.69
CA GLU A 152 -13.87 -9.36 -5.97
C GLU A 152 -14.62 -8.67 -4.82
N GLN A 153 -13.95 -8.40 -3.70
CA GLN A 153 -14.54 -7.72 -2.55
C GLN A 153 -13.83 -6.39 -2.28
N PRO A 154 -14.58 -5.32 -2.01
CA PRO A 154 -13.99 -4.06 -1.58
C PRO A 154 -13.43 -4.19 -0.15
N VAL A 155 -12.20 -3.71 0.03
CA VAL A 155 -11.52 -3.65 1.32
C VAL A 155 -11.24 -2.19 1.67
N GLU A 156 -11.58 -1.78 2.88
CA GLU A 156 -11.28 -0.45 3.40
C GLU A 156 -10.02 -0.51 4.26
N LEU A 157 -8.94 0.10 3.79
CA LEU A 157 -7.74 0.32 4.56
C LEU A 157 -7.92 1.59 5.40
N VAL A 158 -7.92 1.45 6.73
CA VAL A 158 -8.01 2.54 7.71
C VAL A 158 -6.59 2.91 8.12
N LEU A 159 -6.14 4.09 7.75
CA LEU A 159 -4.75 4.50 7.75
C LEU A 159 -4.46 5.50 8.87
N SER A 160 -3.43 5.25 9.66
CA SER A 160 -2.94 6.16 10.71
C SER A 160 -1.43 6.01 10.89
N THR A 161 -0.83 6.92 11.65
CA THR A 161 0.60 6.86 12.01
C THR A 161 0.79 7.22 13.47
N THR A 162 1.84 6.69 14.10
CA THR A 162 2.21 6.97 15.49
C THR A 162 3.41 7.92 15.63
N ASP A 163 4.06 8.26 14.52
CA ASP A 163 5.27 9.08 14.55
C ASP A 163 5.25 10.22 13.53
N VAL A 164 5.82 10.05 12.35
CA VAL A 164 5.89 11.08 11.30
C VAL A 164 4.85 10.85 10.22
N ILE A 165 4.76 11.73 9.25
CA ILE A 165 3.93 11.51 8.05
C ILE A 165 4.52 10.35 7.24
N HIS A 166 3.65 9.43 6.82
CA HIS A 166 3.92 8.40 5.83
C HIS A 166 2.88 8.53 4.71
N SER A 167 3.04 7.81 3.63
CA SER A 167 2.00 7.67 2.60
C SER A 167 1.94 6.23 2.14
N LEU A 168 0.75 5.62 2.23
CA LEU A 168 0.53 4.27 1.76
C LEU A 168 0.24 4.30 0.27
N TRP A 169 1.01 3.54 -0.51
CA TRP A 169 0.83 3.44 -1.94
C TRP A 169 1.07 2.01 -2.44
N VAL A 170 0.09 1.49 -3.14
CA VAL A 170 0.18 0.23 -3.92
C VAL A 170 -0.15 0.58 -5.37
N PRO A 171 0.86 0.91 -6.20
CA PRO A 171 0.66 1.47 -7.55
C PRO A 171 -0.30 0.66 -8.41
N ALA A 172 -0.23 -0.66 -8.32
CA ALA A 172 -1.08 -1.57 -9.10
C ALA A 172 -2.56 -1.58 -8.67
N LEU A 173 -2.88 -1.12 -7.46
CA LEU A 173 -4.25 -1.22 -6.92
C LEU A 173 -4.95 0.12 -6.84
N ALA A 174 -4.26 1.19 -6.41
CA ALA A 174 -4.87 2.49 -6.17
C ALA A 174 -3.83 3.61 -6.14
N GLY A 175 -4.31 4.86 -6.05
CA GLY A 175 -3.50 6.04 -5.73
C GLY A 175 -2.93 5.99 -4.31
N LYS A 176 -2.01 6.91 -3.99
CA LYS A 176 -1.46 7.06 -2.65
C LYS A 176 -2.39 7.82 -1.71
N VAL A 177 -2.31 7.52 -0.41
CA VAL A 177 -2.99 8.27 0.65
C VAL A 177 -2.03 8.58 1.78
N ASP A 178 -1.96 9.84 2.15
CA ASP A 178 -1.09 10.32 3.22
C ASP A 178 -1.65 9.97 4.60
N MET A 179 -0.74 9.55 5.48
CA MET A 179 -0.99 9.16 6.86
C MET A 179 -0.39 10.23 7.78
N ILE A 180 -1.25 11.14 8.24
CA ILE A 180 -0.83 12.33 9.00
C ILE A 180 -1.02 12.07 10.49
N PRO A 181 -0.03 12.39 11.36
CA PRO A 181 -0.17 12.25 12.81
C PRO A 181 -1.44 12.91 13.35
N GLY A 182 -2.16 12.19 14.19
CA GLY A 182 -3.43 12.65 14.78
C GLY A 182 -4.63 12.61 13.85
N ARG A 183 -4.49 12.10 12.62
CA ARG A 183 -5.60 11.93 11.66
C ARG A 183 -5.74 10.48 11.24
N THR A 184 -6.97 10.10 10.92
CA THR A 184 -7.28 8.81 10.28
C THR A 184 -7.75 9.09 8.86
N THR A 185 -7.08 8.50 7.88
CA THR A 185 -7.46 8.54 6.47
C THR A 185 -7.92 7.16 6.02
N ARG A 186 -8.51 7.05 4.83
CA ARG A 186 -9.04 5.79 4.32
C ARG A 186 -8.72 5.63 2.85
N LEU A 187 -8.44 4.40 2.46
CA LEU A 187 -8.24 4.01 1.08
C LEU A 187 -9.04 2.73 0.82
N ARG A 188 -9.92 2.75 -0.16
CA ARG A 188 -10.55 1.52 -0.65
C ARG A 188 -9.72 0.91 -1.76
N VAL A 189 -9.55 -0.39 -1.68
CA VAL A 189 -8.90 -1.21 -2.69
C VAL A 189 -9.79 -2.38 -3.07
N GLN A 190 -9.79 -2.71 -4.34
CA GLN A 190 -10.49 -3.88 -4.87
C GLN A 190 -9.74 -4.37 -6.10
N THR A 191 -9.61 -5.68 -6.24
CA THR A 191 -9.02 -6.33 -7.41
C THR A 191 -9.76 -7.62 -7.72
N SER A 192 -9.80 -8.00 -9.00
CA SER A 192 -10.25 -9.31 -9.47
C SER A 192 -9.07 -10.26 -9.73
N GLU A 193 -7.83 -9.74 -9.66
CA GLU A 193 -6.62 -10.51 -9.96
C GLU A 193 -6.05 -11.16 -8.71
N LEU A 194 -5.72 -12.44 -8.80
CA LEU A 194 -4.88 -13.12 -7.81
C LEU A 194 -3.44 -12.69 -8.00
N GLY A 195 -2.76 -12.31 -6.93
CA GLY A 195 -1.36 -11.90 -7.07
C GLY A 195 -0.71 -11.29 -5.84
N ARG A 196 0.49 -10.78 -6.07
CA ARG A 196 1.30 -10.08 -5.10
C ARG A 196 1.64 -8.70 -5.63
N PHE A 197 1.20 -7.67 -4.93
CA PHE A 197 1.37 -6.28 -5.30
C PHE A 197 2.28 -5.59 -4.31
N ARG A 198 3.36 -5.01 -4.81
CA ARG A 198 4.30 -4.28 -3.97
C ARG A 198 3.68 -2.96 -3.52
N GLY A 199 3.70 -2.72 -2.22
CA GLY A 199 3.40 -1.45 -1.59
C GLY A 199 4.66 -0.78 -1.05
N LEU A 200 4.64 0.55 -0.96
CA LEU A 200 5.76 1.34 -0.48
C LEU A 200 5.29 2.60 0.25
N CYS A 201 6.19 3.20 1.04
CA CYS A 201 6.00 4.53 1.57
C CYS A 201 6.27 5.56 0.47
N ALA A 202 5.28 6.42 0.19
CA ALA A 202 5.35 7.43 -0.86
C ALA A 202 5.41 8.87 -0.31
N GLU A 203 5.79 9.04 0.99
CA GLU A 203 6.08 10.32 1.62
C GLU A 203 7.33 10.19 2.48
N TYR A 204 8.26 11.15 2.37
CA TYR A 204 9.52 11.08 3.08
C TYR A 204 9.31 11.00 4.60
N CYS A 205 9.77 9.90 5.20
CA CYS A 205 9.56 9.59 6.62
C CYS A 205 10.88 9.38 7.40
N GLY A 206 12.01 9.83 6.87
CA GLY A 206 13.31 9.74 7.52
C GLY A 206 14.30 8.80 6.84
N GLY A 207 15.37 8.41 7.55
CA GLY A 207 16.55 7.75 6.98
C GLY A 207 16.30 6.45 6.22
N GLN A 208 15.30 5.67 6.62
CA GLN A 208 14.99 4.40 5.96
C GLN A 208 13.71 4.44 5.12
N HIS A 209 13.29 5.64 4.69
CA HIS A 209 12.13 5.83 3.81
C HIS A 209 12.14 4.92 2.58
N ALA A 210 13.26 4.82 1.87
CA ALA A 210 13.40 4.00 0.68
C ALA A 210 13.29 2.48 0.95
N LEU A 211 13.49 2.06 2.20
CA LEU A 211 13.44 0.67 2.65
C LEU A 211 12.18 0.37 3.49
N MET A 212 11.12 1.15 3.32
CA MET A 212 9.83 0.97 3.98
C MET A 212 8.79 0.50 2.96
N ALA A 213 8.81 -0.79 2.68
CA ALA A 213 7.90 -1.45 1.76
C ALA A 213 7.01 -2.46 2.49
N PHE A 214 6.01 -2.96 1.78
CA PHE A 214 5.12 -4.05 2.19
C PHE A 214 4.60 -4.79 0.95
N VAL A 215 3.85 -5.85 1.15
CA VAL A 215 3.18 -6.57 0.08
C VAL A 215 1.68 -6.64 0.34
N VAL A 216 0.87 -6.48 -0.71
CA VAL A 216 -0.53 -6.85 -0.71
C VAL A 216 -0.67 -8.17 -1.45
N VAL A 217 -1.24 -9.17 -0.81
CA VAL A 217 -1.53 -10.48 -1.41
C VAL A 217 -3.03 -10.58 -1.62
N SER A 218 -3.45 -10.76 -2.86
CA SER A 218 -4.86 -11.02 -3.18
C SER A 218 -5.11 -12.50 -3.36
N GLU A 219 -6.13 -13.01 -2.70
CA GLU A 219 -6.45 -14.42 -2.60
C GLU A 219 -7.93 -14.68 -2.88
N ARG A 220 -8.28 -15.93 -3.18
CA ARG A 220 -9.68 -16.31 -3.23
C ARG A 220 -10.32 -16.15 -1.85
N PRO A 221 -11.61 -15.76 -1.77
CA PRO A 221 -12.27 -15.51 -0.48
C PRO A 221 -12.13 -16.65 0.52
N ALA A 222 -12.27 -17.90 0.11
CA ALA A 222 -12.13 -19.06 0.99
C ALA A 222 -10.69 -19.25 1.53
N ASP A 223 -9.68 -18.99 0.69
CA ASP A 223 -8.27 -19.08 1.09
C ASP A 223 -7.94 -17.96 2.10
N PHE A 224 -8.45 -16.75 1.85
CA PHE A 224 -8.32 -15.61 2.76
C PHE A 224 -8.97 -15.89 4.13
N GLU A 225 -10.19 -16.41 4.14
CA GLU A 225 -10.89 -16.75 5.40
C GLU A 225 -10.12 -17.80 6.20
N SER A 226 -9.63 -18.84 5.53
CA SER A 226 -8.81 -19.89 6.15
C SER A 226 -7.52 -19.33 6.73
N TRP A 227 -6.82 -18.49 5.95
CA TRP A 227 -5.60 -17.81 6.40
C TRP A 227 -5.88 -16.90 7.60
N LEU A 228 -6.93 -16.08 7.57
CA LEU A 228 -7.26 -15.18 8.68
C LEU A 228 -7.62 -15.95 9.96
N ALA A 229 -8.33 -17.08 9.82
CA ALA A 229 -8.63 -17.94 10.94
C ALA A 229 -7.36 -18.57 11.55
N GLN A 230 -6.38 -18.95 10.73
CA GLN A 230 -5.08 -19.45 11.19
C GLN A 230 -4.29 -18.32 11.89
N GLN A 231 -4.24 -17.12 11.30
CA GLN A 231 -3.57 -15.97 11.91
C GLN A 231 -4.19 -15.54 13.26
N ALA A 232 -5.42 -15.91 13.55
CA ALA A 232 -6.07 -15.66 14.84
C ALA A 232 -5.60 -16.64 15.94
N GLN A 233 -4.95 -17.75 15.60
CA GLN A 233 -4.47 -18.72 16.56
C GLN A 233 -3.20 -18.22 17.29
N PRO A 234 -2.95 -18.64 18.51
CA PRO A 234 -1.66 -18.44 19.16
C PRO A 234 -0.56 -19.28 18.52
N ALA A 235 0.70 -18.89 18.72
CA ALA A 235 1.84 -19.69 18.35
C ALA A 235 1.84 -21.03 19.09
N GLY A 236 2.24 -22.11 18.40
CA GLY A 236 2.44 -23.42 18.99
C GLY A 236 3.65 -23.46 19.94
N GLU A 237 3.55 -24.26 20.98
CA GLU A 237 4.71 -24.54 21.84
C GLU A 237 5.81 -25.30 21.08
N PRO A 238 7.10 -24.97 21.27
CA PRO A 238 8.18 -25.68 20.63
C PRO A 238 8.29 -27.10 21.19
N SER A 239 8.06 -28.11 20.33
CA SER A 239 8.10 -29.54 20.72
C SER A 239 9.49 -30.17 20.65
N GLU A 240 10.36 -29.67 19.77
CA GLU A 240 11.71 -30.21 19.56
C GLU A 240 12.75 -29.46 20.39
N ALA A 241 13.78 -30.17 20.87
CA ALA A 241 14.84 -29.58 21.69
C ALA A 241 15.57 -28.42 21.02
N PHE A 242 15.75 -28.48 19.69
CA PHE A 242 16.39 -27.39 18.93
C PHE A 242 15.50 -26.16 18.83
N LEU A 243 14.21 -26.32 18.63
CA LEU A 243 13.24 -25.22 18.62
C LEU A 243 13.11 -24.61 20.01
N LYS A 244 13.16 -25.41 21.07
CA LYS A 244 13.18 -24.93 22.45
C LYS A 244 14.41 -24.09 22.75
N LEU A 245 15.59 -24.50 22.24
CA LEU A 245 16.81 -23.66 22.35
C LEU A 245 16.59 -22.29 21.67
N GLY A 246 15.89 -22.25 20.53
CA GLY A 246 15.52 -21.01 19.84
C GLY A 246 14.56 -20.14 20.67
N TYR A 247 13.55 -20.77 21.27
CA TYR A 247 12.63 -20.11 22.20
C TYR A 247 13.39 -19.51 23.39
N ASP A 248 14.25 -20.28 24.04
CA ASP A 248 15.04 -19.79 25.17
C ASP A 248 15.98 -18.64 24.75
N ALA A 249 16.58 -18.72 23.56
CA ALA A 249 17.41 -17.65 23.00
C ALA A 249 16.62 -16.34 22.78
N PHE A 250 15.35 -16.41 22.36
CA PHE A 250 14.48 -15.24 22.21
C PHE A 250 14.33 -14.47 23.53
N PHE A 251 14.06 -15.17 24.64
CA PHE A 251 13.93 -14.54 25.96
C PHE A 251 15.28 -14.13 26.54
N LYS A 252 16.36 -14.89 26.28
CA LYS A 252 17.74 -14.50 26.66
C LYS A 252 18.16 -13.17 26.04
N GLY A 253 17.74 -12.91 24.80
CA GLY A 253 18.07 -11.70 24.06
C GLY A 253 17.12 -10.52 24.33
N ASP A 254 16.20 -10.65 25.26
CA ASP A 254 15.19 -9.63 25.62
C ASP A 254 14.31 -9.18 24.41
N CYS A 255 14.10 -10.07 23.43
CA CYS A 255 13.29 -9.77 22.24
C CYS A 255 11.82 -9.47 22.59
N GLN A 256 11.32 -10.08 23.69
CA GLN A 256 9.95 -9.90 24.21
C GLN A 256 9.68 -8.48 24.73
N SER A 257 10.71 -7.68 24.99
CA SER A 257 10.52 -6.29 25.40
C SER A 257 9.92 -5.42 24.26
N CYS A 258 10.21 -5.78 23.00
CA CYS A 258 9.72 -5.07 21.84
C CYS A 258 8.71 -5.86 21.02
N HIS A 259 8.79 -7.21 20.99
CA HIS A 259 7.97 -8.08 20.14
C HIS A 259 6.95 -8.89 20.95
N ALA A 260 5.75 -9.02 20.38
CA ALA A 260 4.74 -9.96 20.86
C ALA A 260 4.81 -11.28 20.09
N ILE A 261 4.52 -12.39 20.79
CA ILE A 261 4.21 -13.71 20.24
C ILE A 261 3.04 -14.26 21.07
N ARG A 262 1.85 -14.27 20.50
CA ARG A 262 0.65 -14.75 21.19
C ARG A 262 0.79 -16.23 21.54
N GLY A 263 0.36 -16.62 22.74
CA GLY A 263 0.59 -17.96 23.30
C GLY A 263 1.89 -18.09 24.09
N THR A 264 2.69 -17.02 24.16
CA THR A 264 3.91 -16.94 25.00
C THR A 264 3.84 -15.73 25.93
N PRO A 265 4.77 -15.57 26.90
CA PRO A 265 4.85 -14.36 27.72
C PRO A 265 5.28 -13.08 26.97
N ALA A 266 5.67 -13.17 25.69
CA ALA A 266 6.12 -12.03 24.90
C ALA A 266 4.93 -11.13 24.50
N ALA A 267 4.91 -9.89 24.97
CA ALA A 267 3.80 -8.94 24.78
C ALA A 267 4.28 -7.53 24.39
N GLY A 268 5.51 -7.37 23.89
CA GLY A 268 6.05 -6.11 23.42
C GLY A 268 5.32 -5.57 22.18
N THR A 269 5.19 -4.23 22.07
CA THR A 269 4.42 -3.57 21.00
C THR A 269 5.23 -2.57 20.19
N ASP A 270 6.51 -2.37 20.54
CA ASP A 270 7.39 -1.44 19.83
C ASP A 270 7.90 -1.98 18.49
N GLY A 271 8.04 -3.30 18.42
CA GLY A 271 8.35 -4.05 17.19
C GLY A 271 7.16 -4.81 16.65
N PRO A 272 7.31 -5.44 15.45
CA PRO A 272 6.29 -6.30 14.87
C PRO A 272 5.87 -7.46 15.79
N ASP A 273 4.56 -7.78 15.81
CA ASP A 273 4.08 -9.06 16.33
C ASP A 273 4.69 -10.19 15.50
N LEU A 274 5.29 -11.18 16.12
CA LEU A 274 6.02 -12.28 15.48
C LEU A 274 5.27 -13.62 15.53
N THR A 275 4.02 -13.65 15.98
CA THR A 275 3.23 -14.88 16.20
C THR A 275 3.24 -15.81 14.99
N HIS A 276 3.17 -15.26 13.78
CA HIS A 276 3.19 -16.00 12.52
C HIS A 276 4.25 -15.44 11.56
N VAL A 277 5.43 -15.10 12.09
CA VAL A 277 6.49 -14.49 11.28
C VAL A 277 7.06 -15.45 10.22
N GLY A 278 7.02 -16.75 10.47
CA GLY A 278 7.48 -17.75 9.52
C GLY A 278 6.69 -17.79 8.22
N GLY A 279 5.39 -17.53 8.29
CA GLY A 279 4.50 -17.51 7.12
C GLY A 279 4.51 -16.21 6.30
N ARG A 280 5.30 -15.18 6.64
CA ARG A 280 5.36 -13.91 5.91
C ARG A 280 6.19 -14.02 4.65
N GLU A 281 5.85 -13.21 3.65
CA GLU A 281 6.60 -13.12 2.38
C GLU A 281 7.99 -12.48 2.55
N SER A 282 8.14 -11.56 3.50
CA SER A 282 9.37 -10.77 3.66
C SER A 282 9.66 -10.36 5.10
N LEU A 283 10.93 -10.01 5.35
CA LEU A 283 11.43 -9.42 6.59
C LEU A 283 11.88 -7.98 6.36
N ALA A 284 12.13 -7.25 7.46
CA ALA A 284 12.67 -5.89 7.47
C ALA A 284 11.87 -4.88 6.63
N ALA A 285 10.54 -5.03 6.55
CA ALA A 285 9.64 -4.20 5.73
C ALA A 285 9.93 -4.32 4.22
N GLY A 286 9.97 -5.54 3.70
CA GLY A 286 10.14 -5.84 2.28
C GLY A 286 11.57 -5.75 1.76
N VAL A 287 12.56 -5.67 2.66
CA VAL A 287 13.99 -5.60 2.28
C VAL A 287 14.57 -6.98 2.00
N LEU A 288 14.19 -7.98 2.80
CA LEU A 288 14.71 -9.34 2.74
C LEU A 288 13.59 -10.35 2.45
N GLY A 289 13.88 -11.36 1.63
CA GLY A 289 13.00 -12.54 1.54
C GLY A 289 13.00 -13.32 2.87
N ASN A 290 11.86 -13.91 3.22
CA ASN A 290 11.74 -14.64 4.47
C ASN A 290 12.24 -16.08 4.35
N HIS A 291 13.37 -16.35 4.96
CA HIS A 291 13.91 -17.69 5.19
C HIS A 291 14.88 -17.69 6.37
N ILE A 292 15.19 -18.83 6.94
CA ILE A 292 16.00 -18.99 8.16
C ILE A 292 17.32 -18.20 8.09
N GLY A 293 18.03 -18.25 6.94
CA GLY A 293 19.31 -17.56 6.79
C GLY A 293 19.21 -16.05 6.80
N THR A 294 18.22 -15.45 6.10
CA THR A 294 17.99 -14.00 6.12
C THR A 294 17.44 -13.53 7.45
N MET A 295 16.62 -14.35 8.13
CA MET A 295 16.15 -14.05 9.48
C MET A 295 17.32 -14.02 10.49
N ALA A 296 18.24 -14.98 10.41
CA ALA A 296 19.46 -14.98 11.21
C ALA A 296 20.32 -13.74 10.91
N GLY A 297 20.52 -13.41 9.64
CA GLY A 297 21.25 -12.20 9.23
C GLY A 297 20.61 -10.93 9.73
N TRP A 298 19.28 -10.82 9.66
CA TRP A 298 18.53 -9.67 10.17
C TRP A 298 18.66 -9.53 11.68
N ILE A 299 18.56 -10.62 12.45
CA ILE A 299 18.72 -10.60 13.91
C ILE A 299 20.15 -10.19 14.29
N ALA A 300 21.15 -10.75 13.65
CA ALA A 300 22.55 -10.48 13.99
C ALA A 300 22.99 -9.06 13.59
N GLY A 301 22.55 -8.55 12.43
CA GLY A 301 23.05 -7.33 11.80
C GLY A 301 21.95 -6.38 11.30
N ALA A 302 20.89 -6.15 12.07
CA ALA A 302 19.80 -5.26 11.67
C ALA A 302 20.28 -3.85 11.32
N GLN A 303 21.28 -3.33 12.03
CA GLN A 303 21.85 -2.00 11.81
C GLN A 303 22.77 -1.94 10.58
N ASP A 304 23.34 -3.05 10.12
CA ASP A 304 24.13 -3.12 8.90
C ASP A 304 23.22 -3.17 7.65
N ILE A 305 22.08 -3.84 7.77
CA ILE A 305 21.11 -4.02 6.68
C ILE A 305 20.20 -2.78 6.51
N LYS A 306 19.79 -2.19 7.63
CA LYS A 306 18.85 -1.05 7.66
C LYS A 306 19.30 -0.05 8.75
N PRO A 307 20.38 0.74 8.48
CA PRO A 307 20.98 1.62 9.47
C PRO A 307 20.00 2.60 10.10
N GLY A 308 20.07 2.78 11.40
CA GLY A 308 19.21 3.69 12.16
C GLY A 308 17.78 3.20 12.39
N ASN A 309 17.44 1.96 12.02
CA ASN A 309 16.18 1.33 12.43
C ASN A 309 16.16 1.10 13.96
N LYS A 310 14.96 0.91 14.53
CA LYS A 310 14.82 0.76 16.01
C LYS A 310 15.23 -0.61 16.54
N MET A 311 15.33 -1.64 15.70
CA MET A 311 15.80 -2.97 16.09
C MET A 311 17.33 -2.96 16.22
N PRO A 312 17.91 -3.27 17.40
CA PRO A 312 19.35 -3.37 17.55
C PRO A 312 19.90 -4.59 16.81
N SER A 313 21.16 -4.55 16.38
CA SER A 313 21.91 -5.76 16.03
C SER A 313 22.18 -6.59 17.27
N MET A 314 22.05 -7.92 17.18
CA MET A 314 22.15 -8.85 18.31
C MET A 314 23.37 -9.77 18.21
N PRO A 315 24.61 -9.26 18.41
CA PRO A 315 25.85 -10.04 18.29
C PRO A 315 26.10 -10.98 19.48
N ILE A 316 25.16 -11.07 20.40
CA ILE A 316 25.31 -11.85 21.66
C ILE A 316 25.14 -13.36 21.50
N TYR A 317 24.62 -13.81 20.36
CA TYR A 317 24.32 -15.21 20.12
C TYR A 317 25.51 -15.97 19.54
N THR A 318 25.71 -17.21 20.01
CA THR A 318 26.54 -18.17 19.30
C THR A 318 25.87 -18.55 17.97
N GLY A 319 26.64 -19.08 17.03
CA GLY A 319 26.08 -19.54 15.75
C GLY A 319 25.00 -20.62 15.90
N VAL A 320 25.07 -21.44 16.94
CA VAL A 320 24.06 -22.47 17.25
C VAL A 320 22.77 -21.82 17.77
N GLU A 321 22.87 -20.91 18.74
CA GLU A 321 21.72 -20.17 19.29
C GLU A 321 21.03 -19.34 18.21
N LEU A 322 21.79 -18.62 17.38
CA LEU A 322 21.22 -17.79 16.30
C LEU A 322 20.47 -18.66 15.28
N ARG A 323 21.03 -19.81 14.93
CA ARG A 323 20.36 -20.76 14.03
C ARG A 323 19.10 -21.33 14.68
N ALA A 324 19.15 -21.73 15.94
CA ALA A 324 18.00 -22.26 16.66
C ALA A 324 16.89 -21.19 16.77
N LEU A 325 17.23 -19.95 17.11
CA LEU A 325 16.30 -18.83 17.18
C LEU A 325 15.62 -18.56 15.84
N SER A 326 16.39 -18.47 14.75
CA SER A 326 15.82 -18.23 13.43
C SER A 326 15.00 -19.42 12.91
N THR A 327 15.37 -20.65 13.29
CA THR A 327 14.58 -21.85 12.95
C THR A 327 13.26 -21.88 13.71
N TRP A 328 13.27 -21.55 15.00
CA TRP A 328 12.05 -21.48 15.80
C TRP A 328 11.13 -20.37 15.28
N LEU A 329 11.63 -19.14 15.08
CA LEU A 329 10.81 -18.06 14.49
C LEU A 329 10.29 -18.43 13.09
N GLY A 330 11.08 -19.11 12.27
CA GLY A 330 10.68 -19.59 10.96
C GLY A 330 9.63 -20.70 10.99
N SER A 331 9.45 -21.39 12.12
CA SER A 331 8.39 -22.39 12.32
C SER A 331 7.06 -21.81 12.80
N LEU A 332 7.01 -20.53 13.11
CA LEU A 332 5.80 -19.81 13.51
C LEU A 332 5.01 -19.40 12.26
N GLU A 333 4.19 -20.30 11.73
CA GLU A 333 3.37 -20.11 10.52
C GLU A 333 1.87 -19.93 10.83
#